data_0ef8d5b46d830f61a852438de689e261
#
_entry.id   0ef8d5b46d830f61a852438de689e261
#
_cell.length_a   1.000
_cell.length_b   1.000
_cell.length_c   1.000
_cell.angle_alpha   90.00
_cell.angle_beta   90.00
_cell.angle_gamma   90.00
#
_symmetry.space_group_name_H-M   'P 1'
#
loop_
_entity.id
_entity.type
_entity.pdbx_description
1 polymer ?
#
loop_
_entity_poly.entity_id
_entity_poly.type
_entity_poly.pdbx_seq_one_letter_code
_entity_poly.pdbx_strand_id
1 'polypeptide(L)'
;MIRNGAVVSIVLCALLYSPALPAQESTTHWCFRGRPKPRCDVFWLTEFGVAAPISTDATGASRGALFTWELGGMANRGTRHAFGVAAFSQAILGGSDQTGQGAAVGIRPRLRFWMSHTASVDIAPGMVILGSGAPGFSGHAGVNFADYAGLTMHVVALRPEPYDVDRSTRVAVFAGGRLASVPGTVVGVGGPVAVLAAFLIVCGSGDCFGN
;
A
#
# COMPACT_ATOMS: atom_id res chain seq x y z
N MET A 1 -19.70 10.19 -21.70
CA MET A 1 -19.70 10.55 -20.26
C MET A 1 -20.29 9.38 -19.47
N ILE A 2 -19.45 8.48 -18.96
CA ILE A 2 -19.89 7.30 -18.18
C ILE A 2 -19.98 7.73 -16.72
N ARG A 3 -21.17 7.55 -16.14
CA ARG A 3 -21.55 7.98 -14.77
C ARG A 3 -20.77 7.13 -13.75
N ASN A 4 -19.69 7.69 -13.20
CA ASN A 4 -18.85 7.08 -12.17
C ASN A 4 -19.56 6.85 -10.81
N GLY A 5 -20.85 7.16 -10.69
CA GLY A 5 -21.60 7.01 -9.44
C GLY A 5 -22.02 5.59 -9.09
N ALA A 6 -22.16 4.70 -10.08
CA ALA A 6 -22.71 3.37 -9.84
C ALA A 6 -21.69 2.41 -9.16
N VAL A 7 -20.41 2.54 -9.44
CA VAL A 7 -19.37 1.64 -8.91
C VAL A 7 -19.13 1.90 -7.42
N VAL A 8 -19.16 3.17 -7.00
CA VAL A 8 -18.99 3.56 -5.58
C VAL A 8 -20.15 3.06 -4.72
N SER A 9 -21.38 3.09 -5.23
CA SER A 9 -22.57 2.60 -4.50
C SER A 9 -22.55 1.09 -4.26
N ILE A 10 -22.06 0.30 -5.21
CA ILE A 10 -22.03 -1.18 -5.07
C ILE A 10 -21.02 -1.60 -4.00
N VAL A 11 -19.86 -0.94 -3.92
CA VAL A 11 -18.84 -1.24 -2.90
C VAL A 11 -19.34 -0.84 -1.50
N LEU A 12 -20.05 0.28 -1.38
CA LEU A 12 -20.60 0.74 -0.10
C LEU A 12 -21.74 -0.17 0.41
N CYS A 13 -22.62 -0.64 -0.47
CA CYS A 13 -23.70 -1.56 -0.10
C CYS A 13 -23.17 -2.93 0.35
N ALA A 14 -22.10 -3.44 -0.26
CA ALA A 14 -21.50 -4.72 0.14
C ALA A 14 -20.85 -4.66 1.54
N LEU A 15 -20.40 -3.48 1.97
CA LEU A 15 -19.81 -3.26 3.30
C LEU A 15 -20.89 -3.14 4.41
N LEU A 16 -22.11 -2.75 4.07
CA LEU A 16 -23.19 -2.53 5.04
C LEU A 16 -24.08 -3.76 5.31
N TYR A 17 -23.98 -4.80 4.46
CA TYR A 17 -24.76 -6.01 4.65
C TYR A 17 -24.04 -6.99 5.58
N SER A 18 -24.01 -6.67 6.88
CA SER A 18 -23.59 -7.61 7.92
C SER A 18 -24.84 -8.21 8.57
N PRO A 19 -25.14 -9.51 8.38
CA PRO A 19 -26.19 -10.14 9.17
C PRO A 19 -25.79 -10.07 10.65
N ALA A 20 -26.67 -9.57 11.48
CA ALA A 20 -26.51 -9.55 12.92
C ALA A 20 -26.46 -11.00 13.41
N LEU A 21 -25.27 -11.49 13.74
CA LEU A 21 -25.08 -12.76 14.43
C LEU A 21 -25.38 -12.56 15.93
N PRO A 22 -25.98 -13.57 16.59
CA PRO A 22 -26.27 -13.50 18.02
C PRO A 22 -24.98 -13.24 18.81
N ALA A 23 -25.07 -12.34 19.78
CA ALA A 23 -23.98 -11.94 20.67
C ALA A 23 -23.55 -13.13 21.54
N GLN A 24 -22.60 -13.90 21.04
CA GLN A 24 -21.79 -14.76 21.87
C GLN A 24 -20.69 -13.84 22.40
N GLU A 25 -20.52 -13.74 23.71
CA GLU A 25 -19.40 -13.03 24.35
C GLU A 25 -18.07 -13.64 23.87
N SER A 26 -17.64 -13.26 22.70
CA SER A 26 -16.34 -13.63 22.17
C SER A 26 -15.37 -12.51 22.50
N THR A 27 -14.45 -12.75 23.40
CA THR A 27 -13.30 -11.88 23.59
C THR A 27 -12.59 -11.74 22.24
N THR A 28 -12.67 -10.54 21.64
CA THR A 28 -12.02 -10.28 20.35
C THR A 28 -10.52 -10.35 20.52
N HIS A 29 -9.87 -11.30 19.87
CA HIS A 29 -8.43 -11.48 19.91
C HIS A 29 -7.74 -10.52 18.93
N TRP A 30 -7.15 -9.45 19.45
CA TRP A 30 -6.34 -8.51 18.71
C TRP A 30 -4.91 -9.04 18.56
N CYS A 31 -4.38 -8.97 17.35
CA CYS A 31 -3.00 -9.36 17.05
C CYS A 31 -2.25 -8.23 16.34
N PHE A 32 -0.99 -8.07 16.68
CA PHE A 32 -0.10 -7.20 15.91
C PHE A 32 0.32 -7.86 14.58
N ARG A 33 0.33 -9.18 14.53
CA ARG A 33 0.68 -9.99 13.37
C ARG A 33 -0.55 -10.73 12.86
N GLY A 34 -0.78 -10.68 11.55
CA GLY A 34 -1.88 -11.39 10.90
C GLY A 34 -1.74 -12.91 11.03
N ARG A 35 -2.80 -13.54 11.48
CA ARG A 35 -2.97 -15.00 11.52
C ARG A 35 -4.45 -15.33 11.32
N PRO A 36 -4.77 -16.49 10.69
CA PRO A 36 -6.16 -16.91 10.54
C PRO A 36 -6.78 -17.25 11.91
N LYS A 37 -8.13 -17.25 11.96
CA LYS A 37 -8.87 -17.79 13.10
C LYS A 37 -8.47 -19.26 13.39
N PRO A 38 -8.53 -19.69 14.65
CA PRO A 38 -9.02 -19.00 15.85
C PRO A 38 -7.99 -18.08 16.53
N ARG A 39 -6.79 -17.93 16.00
CA ARG A 39 -5.70 -17.22 16.68
C ARG A 39 -5.89 -15.71 16.73
N CYS A 40 -6.44 -15.11 15.68
CA CYS A 40 -6.67 -13.68 15.60
C CYS A 40 -8.05 -13.39 15.02
N ASP A 41 -8.78 -12.47 15.61
CA ASP A 41 -10.00 -11.93 15.03
C ASP A 41 -9.73 -10.67 14.23
N VAL A 42 -8.92 -9.78 14.78
CA VAL A 42 -8.50 -8.53 14.17
C VAL A 42 -6.98 -8.40 14.30
N PHE A 43 -6.33 -7.86 13.28
CA PHE A 43 -4.90 -7.61 13.33
C PHE A 43 -4.53 -6.31 12.63
N TRP A 44 -3.42 -5.73 13.09
CA TRP A 44 -2.84 -4.56 12.49
C TRP A 44 -2.11 -4.94 11.20
N LEU A 45 -2.20 -4.05 10.23
CA LEU A 45 -1.47 -4.12 8.99
C LEU A 45 -0.42 -3.01 8.99
N THR A 46 0.85 -3.39 8.97
CA THR A 46 1.96 -2.46 8.74
C THR A 46 2.89 -3.11 7.73
N GLU A 47 3.04 -2.49 6.56
CA GLU A 47 3.82 -3.06 5.46
C GLU A 47 4.71 -2.00 4.84
N PHE A 48 5.96 -2.35 4.61
CA PHE A 48 6.92 -1.56 3.83
C PHE A 48 7.34 -2.38 2.62
N GLY A 49 7.25 -1.79 1.44
CA GLY A 49 7.56 -2.45 0.17
C GLY A 49 8.55 -1.68 -0.66
N VAL A 50 9.37 -2.43 -1.40
CA VAL A 50 10.25 -1.92 -2.45
C VAL A 50 10.05 -2.77 -3.70
N ALA A 51 9.81 -2.13 -4.84
CA ALA A 51 9.56 -2.82 -6.09
C ALA A 51 10.29 -2.13 -7.26
N ALA A 52 10.79 -2.95 -8.17
CA ALA A 52 11.40 -2.50 -9.42
C ALA A 52 10.36 -2.53 -10.55
N PRO A 53 10.46 -1.66 -11.55
CA PRO A 53 9.58 -1.68 -12.71
C PRO A 53 9.84 -2.93 -13.56
N ILE A 54 8.76 -3.60 -13.98
CA ILE A 54 8.82 -4.75 -14.90
C ILE A 54 8.20 -4.44 -16.26
N SER A 55 7.39 -3.38 -16.36
CA SER A 55 6.94 -2.83 -17.63
C SER A 55 7.60 -1.46 -17.84
N THR A 56 8.26 -1.31 -18.96
CA THR A 56 8.75 -0.01 -19.41
C THR A 56 7.77 0.53 -20.45
N ASP A 57 7.03 1.57 -20.09
CA ASP A 57 6.35 2.37 -21.09
C ASP A 57 7.38 2.92 -22.09
N ALA A 58 6.99 3.04 -23.36
CA ALA A 58 7.83 3.61 -24.41
C ALA A 58 8.32 5.04 -24.08
N THR A 59 7.73 5.68 -23.09
CA THR A 59 8.05 7.04 -22.62
C THR A 59 9.12 7.09 -21.51
N GLY A 60 9.67 5.94 -21.07
CA GLY A 60 10.77 5.92 -20.10
C GLY A 60 10.41 6.26 -18.65
N ALA A 61 9.15 6.56 -18.36
CA ALA A 61 8.69 7.04 -17.05
C ALA A 61 8.81 5.99 -15.90
N SER A 62 9.23 4.78 -16.20
CA SER A 62 9.25 3.64 -15.24
C SER A 62 10.67 3.21 -14.81
N ARG A 63 11.66 4.11 -14.85
CA ARG A 63 13.05 3.73 -14.47
C ARG A 63 13.34 3.79 -12.97
N GLY A 64 12.40 4.25 -12.15
CA GLY A 64 12.59 4.40 -10.71
C GLY A 64 12.09 3.20 -9.90
N ALA A 65 12.61 3.02 -8.69
CA ALA A 65 12.08 2.08 -7.72
C ALA A 65 10.83 2.65 -7.04
N LEU A 66 9.82 1.81 -6.89
CA LEU A 66 8.61 2.13 -6.13
C LEU A 66 8.81 1.76 -4.67
N PHE A 67 8.67 2.73 -3.80
CA PHE A 67 8.62 2.55 -2.35
C PHE A 67 7.17 2.69 -1.89
N THR A 68 6.72 1.81 -1.02
CA THR A 68 5.37 1.85 -0.47
C THR A 68 5.41 1.63 1.04
N TRP A 69 4.58 2.36 1.76
CA TRP A 69 4.32 2.11 3.17
C TRP A 69 2.83 2.12 3.41
N GLU A 70 2.35 1.11 4.14
CA GLU A 70 0.92 0.91 4.42
C GLU A 70 0.68 0.72 5.90
N LEU A 71 -0.37 1.35 6.39
CA LEU A 71 -0.86 1.22 7.75
C LEU A 71 -2.37 1.03 7.74
N GLY A 72 -2.85 0.03 8.46
CA GLY A 72 -4.28 -0.25 8.50
C GLY A 72 -4.68 -1.34 9.47
N GLY A 73 -5.87 -1.88 9.26
CA GLY A 73 -6.39 -2.98 10.05
C GLY A 73 -7.15 -3.98 9.19
N MET A 74 -7.14 -5.22 9.62
CA MET A 74 -7.87 -6.31 8.98
C MET A 74 -8.63 -7.14 10.00
N ALA A 75 -9.80 -7.64 9.61
CA ALA A 75 -10.63 -8.55 10.40
C ALA A 75 -10.76 -9.89 9.68
N ASN A 76 -10.51 -10.99 10.38
CA ASN A 76 -10.70 -12.32 9.86
C ASN A 76 -12.19 -12.68 9.80
N ARG A 77 -12.66 -13.11 8.63
CA ARG A 77 -13.99 -13.66 8.41
C ARG A 77 -13.88 -15.17 8.20
N GLY A 78 -13.89 -15.92 9.30
CA GLY A 78 -13.62 -17.36 9.28
C GLY A 78 -12.12 -17.68 9.24
N THR A 79 -11.79 -18.90 8.83
CA THR A 79 -10.42 -19.43 8.87
C THR A 79 -9.61 -19.11 7.59
N ARG A 80 -10.26 -18.68 6.51
CA ARG A 80 -9.61 -18.53 5.19
C ARG A 80 -9.59 -17.12 4.65
N HIS A 81 -10.40 -16.19 5.17
CA HIS A 81 -10.53 -14.86 4.59
C HIS A 81 -10.35 -13.78 5.65
N ALA A 82 -9.73 -12.70 5.28
CA ALA A 82 -9.70 -11.47 6.05
C ALA A 82 -9.97 -10.27 5.13
N PHE A 83 -10.67 -9.27 5.67
CA PHE A 83 -10.99 -8.01 5.00
C PHE A 83 -10.47 -6.86 5.84
N GLY A 84 -10.08 -5.80 5.19
CA GLY A 84 -9.60 -4.63 5.89
C GLY A 84 -9.47 -3.41 5.00
N VAL A 85 -8.88 -2.38 5.57
CA VAL A 85 -8.55 -1.15 4.89
C VAL A 85 -7.19 -0.66 5.37
N ALA A 86 -6.41 -0.11 4.47
CA ALA A 86 -5.14 0.53 4.77
C ALA A 86 -5.07 1.92 4.12
N ALA A 87 -4.48 2.87 4.84
CA ALA A 87 -3.89 4.04 4.24
C ALA A 87 -2.51 3.65 3.68
N PHE A 88 -2.14 4.19 2.55
CA PHE A 88 -0.82 3.98 1.97
C PHE A 88 -0.17 5.29 1.58
N SER A 89 1.15 5.33 1.66
CA SER A 89 1.99 6.30 0.98
C SER A 89 2.89 5.56 0.00
N GLN A 90 3.19 6.19 -1.11
CA GLN A 90 4.10 5.64 -2.12
C GLN A 90 4.97 6.74 -2.70
N ALA A 91 6.18 6.38 -3.12
CA ALA A 91 7.10 7.25 -3.84
C ALA A 91 7.83 6.46 -4.91
N ILE A 92 8.02 7.06 -6.08
CA ILE A 92 8.87 6.51 -7.15
C ILE A 92 10.15 7.32 -7.15
N LEU A 93 11.30 6.66 -6.91
CA LEU A 93 12.61 7.29 -6.80
C LEU A 93 13.55 6.77 -7.89
N GLY A 94 14.38 7.64 -8.45
CA GLY A 94 15.45 7.25 -9.38
C GLY A 94 15.09 7.28 -10.87
N GLY A 95 13.97 7.89 -11.26
CA GLY A 95 13.67 8.18 -12.66
C GLY A 95 14.58 9.28 -13.21
N SER A 96 15.05 9.16 -14.46
CA SER A 96 15.94 10.13 -15.09
C SER A 96 15.26 11.47 -15.42
N ASP A 97 13.93 11.50 -15.44
CA ASP A 97 13.14 12.68 -15.73
C ASP A 97 12.59 13.24 -14.41
N GLN A 98 12.79 14.52 -14.17
CA GLN A 98 12.31 15.25 -12.98
C GLN A 98 10.79 15.15 -12.77
N THR A 99 10.05 14.74 -13.79
CA THR A 99 8.60 14.51 -13.77
C THR A 99 8.17 13.19 -13.11
N GLY A 100 9.11 12.27 -12.81
CA GLY A 100 8.81 10.94 -12.22
C GLY A 100 8.95 10.83 -10.70
N GLN A 101 9.45 11.88 -10.04
CA GLN A 101 9.60 11.90 -8.58
C GLN A 101 8.32 12.42 -7.93
N GLY A 102 7.43 11.50 -7.59
CA GLY A 102 6.17 11.86 -6.97
C GLY A 102 5.87 11.03 -5.72
N ALA A 103 5.56 11.72 -4.63
CA ALA A 103 4.93 11.08 -3.49
C ALA A 103 3.41 11.14 -3.62
N ALA A 104 2.74 10.05 -3.32
CA ALA A 104 1.30 9.97 -3.35
C ALA A 104 0.77 9.24 -2.11
N VAL A 105 -0.40 9.65 -1.66
CA VAL A 105 -1.10 9.06 -0.50
C VAL A 105 -2.49 8.65 -0.93
N GLY A 106 -2.97 7.54 -0.40
CA GLY A 106 -4.28 7.03 -0.72
C GLY A 106 -4.81 6.01 0.28
N ILE A 107 -5.90 5.37 -0.11
CA ILE A 107 -6.54 4.31 0.66
C ILE A 107 -6.71 3.06 -0.20
N ARG A 108 -6.63 1.89 0.46
CA ARG A 108 -6.80 0.57 -0.17
C ARG A 108 -7.71 -0.31 0.67
N PRO A 109 -8.85 -0.77 0.16
CA PRO A 109 -9.49 -1.97 0.68
C PRO A 109 -8.54 -3.15 0.48
N ARG A 110 -8.51 -4.06 1.46
CA ARG A 110 -7.64 -5.23 1.47
C ARG A 110 -8.46 -6.49 1.56
N LEU A 111 -8.10 -7.47 0.75
CA LEU A 111 -8.65 -8.82 0.78
C LEU A 111 -7.49 -9.80 0.92
N ARG A 112 -7.51 -10.62 1.96
CA ARG A 112 -6.51 -11.65 2.23
C ARG A 112 -7.15 -13.02 2.24
N PHE A 113 -6.49 -13.94 1.56
CA PHE A 113 -6.83 -15.36 1.55
C PHE A 113 -5.72 -16.16 2.23
N TRP A 114 -6.06 -16.82 3.34
CA TRP A 114 -5.14 -17.70 4.04
C TRP A 114 -5.05 -19.05 3.32
N MET A 115 -3.90 -19.35 2.75
CA MET A 115 -3.60 -20.66 2.15
C MET A 115 -3.18 -21.67 3.22
N SER A 116 -2.50 -21.17 4.26
CA SER A 116 -2.09 -21.94 5.43
C SER A 116 -1.97 -21.01 6.65
N HIS A 117 -1.51 -21.53 7.79
CA HIS A 117 -1.23 -20.71 8.97
C HIS A 117 -0.05 -19.73 8.76
N THR A 118 0.74 -19.94 7.72
CA THR A 118 1.95 -19.15 7.45
C THR A 118 1.99 -18.55 6.05
N ALA A 119 1.04 -18.88 5.18
CA ALA A 119 1.00 -18.35 3.82
C ALA A 119 -0.36 -17.73 3.51
N SER A 120 -0.33 -16.59 2.84
CA SER A 120 -1.53 -15.90 2.38
C SER A 120 -1.32 -15.21 1.04
N VAL A 121 -2.41 -15.01 0.32
CA VAL A 121 -2.47 -14.17 -0.88
C VAL A 121 -3.26 -12.91 -0.54
N ASP A 122 -2.75 -11.76 -0.92
CA ASP A 122 -3.41 -10.46 -0.74
C ASP A 122 -3.76 -9.83 -2.08
N ILE A 123 -4.90 -9.16 -2.11
CA ILE A 123 -5.32 -8.29 -3.21
C ILE A 123 -5.77 -6.96 -2.59
N ALA A 124 -5.25 -5.87 -3.11
CA ALA A 124 -5.51 -4.53 -2.59
C ALA A 124 -5.64 -3.51 -3.73
N PRO A 125 -6.84 -3.35 -4.30
CA PRO A 125 -7.12 -2.22 -5.18
C PRO A 125 -7.06 -0.93 -4.35
N GLY A 126 -6.46 0.12 -4.89
CA GLY A 126 -6.29 1.36 -4.15
C GLY A 126 -6.55 2.61 -4.98
N MET A 127 -6.93 3.68 -4.30
CA MET A 127 -7.14 4.99 -4.90
C MET A 127 -6.15 5.98 -4.31
N VAL A 128 -5.41 6.65 -5.19
CA VAL A 128 -4.57 7.80 -4.85
C VAL A 128 -5.46 9.02 -4.66
N ILE A 129 -5.35 9.67 -3.50
CA ILE A 129 -6.20 10.80 -3.13
C ILE A 129 -5.41 12.11 -3.18
N LEU A 130 -4.15 12.07 -2.74
CA LEU A 130 -3.27 13.23 -2.65
C LEU A 130 -1.91 12.93 -3.28
N GLY A 131 -1.26 13.95 -3.85
CA GLY A 131 0.08 13.87 -4.41
C GLY A 131 0.10 13.80 -5.92
N SER A 132 1.23 13.44 -6.46
CA SER A 132 1.48 13.40 -7.91
C SER A 132 0.57 12.36 -8.60
N GLY A 133 -0.14 12.80 -9.65
CA GLY A 133 -1.06 11.97 -10.41
C GLY A 133 -2.40 11.67 -9.71
N ALA A 134 -2.75 12.40 -8.67
CA ALA A 134 -4.07 12.30 -8.02
C ALA A 134 -5.15 13.03 -8.85
N PRO A 135 -6.41 12.53 -8.87
CA PRO A 135 -6.80 11.21 -8.42
C PRO A 135 -6.33 10.12 -9.38
N GLY A 136 -5.80 9.04 -8.83
CA GLY A 136 -5.25 7.94 -9.60
C GLY A 136 -5.55 6.59 -8.97
N PHE A 137 -5.09 5.52 -9.62
CA PHE A 137 -5.19 4.15 -9.12
C PHE A 137 -3.81 3.62 -8.74
N SER A 138 -3.72 2.94 -7.61
CA SER A 138 -2.53 2.21 -7.20
C SER A 138 -2.93 0.96 -6.43
N GLY A 139 -2.94 -0.19 -7.09
CA GLY A 139 -3.29 -1.47 -6.50
C GLY A 139 -2.12 -2.43 -6.45
N HIS A 140 -2.21 -3.44 -5.57
CA HIS A 140 -1.24 -4.53 -5.57
C HIS A 140 -1.90 -5.88 -5.34
N ALA A 141 -1.19 -6.93 -5.77
CA ALA A 141 -1.43 -8.31 -5.38
C ALA A 141 -0.11 -8.91 -4.90
N GLY A 142 -0.17 -9.86 -3.97
CA GLY A 142 1.05 -10.48 -3.45
C GLY A 142 0.84 -11.75 -2.66
N VAL A 143 1.94 -12.45 -2.42
CA VAL A 143 2.01 -13.64 -1.58
C VAL A 143 2.84 -13.33 -0.35
N ASN A 144 2.32 -13.66 0.83
CA ASN A 144 2.98 -13.43 2.12
C ASN A 144 3.40 -14.72 2.77
N PHE A 145 4.53 -14.65 3.43
CA PHE A 145 5.09 -15.73 4.23
C PHE A 145 5.16 -15.30 5.70
N ALA A 146 4.46 -16.05 6.53
CA ALA A 146 4.40 -15.86 7.97
C ALA A 146 4.01 -14.45 8.43
N ASP A 147 3.41 -13.64 7.54
CA ASP A 147 3.09 -12.22 7.75
C ASP A 147 4.30 -11.37 8.18
N TYR A 148 5.50 -11.75 7.75
CA TYR A 148 6.75 -10.99 7.93
C TYR A 148 7.30 -10.45 6.63
N ALA A 149 7.24 -11.27 5.59
CA ALA A 149 7.76 -10.91 4.27
C ALA A 149 6.86 -11.44 3.17
N GLY A 150 6.96 -10.88 1.99
CA GLY A 150 6.19 -11.32 0.84
C GLY A 150 6.76 -10.79 -0.48
N LEU A 151 6.24 -11.34 -1.57
CA LEU A 151 6.45 -10.85 -2.92
C LEU A 151 5.20 -10.13 -3.38
N THR A 152 5.36 -9.00 -4.05
CA THR A 152 4.26 -8.15 -4.50
C THR A 152 4.43 -7.72 -5.95
N MET A 153 3.31 -7.57 -6.61
CA MET A 153 3.19 -6.91 -7.90
C MET A 153 2.25 -5.71 -7.74
N HIS A 154 2.71 -4.55 -8.15
CA HIS A 154 1.95 -3.30 -8.09
C HIS A 154 1.57 -2.84 -9.49
N VAL A 155 0.36 -2.31 -9.62
CA VAL A 155 -0.11 -1.61 -10.81
C VAL A 155 -0.42 -0.18 -10.39
N VAL A 156 0.25 0.78 -11.00
CA VAL A 156 0.09 2.20 -10.72
C VAL A 156 -0.38 2.88 -12.00
N ALA A 157 -1.55 3.50 -11.94
CA ALA A 157 -2.12 4.27 -13.03
C ALA A 157 -2.36 5.71 -12.55
N LEU A 158 -1.49 6.61 -12.96
CA LEU A 158 -1.50 8.01 -12.56
C LEU A 158 -1.94 8.88 -13.74
N ARG A 159 -2.63 9.96 -13.42
CA ARG A 159 -2.96 10.98 -14.41
C ARG A 159 -1.70 11.77 -14.78
N PRO A 160 -1.60 12.21 -16.04
CA PRO A 160 -0.55 13.14 -16.44
C PRO A 160 -0.71 14.48 -15.70
N GLU A 161 0.39 15.19 -15.51
CA GLU A 161 0.33 16.54 -14.97
C GLU A 161 -0.43 17.49 -15.92
N PRO A 162 -1.05 18.57 -15.41
CA PRO A 162 -1.86 19.49 -16.22
C PRO A 162 -1.11 20.15 -17.39
N TYR A 163 0.21 20.20 -17.30
CA TYR A 163 1.10 20.81 -18.31
C TYR A 163 1.71 19.79 -19.29
N ASP A 164 1.43 18.49 -19.11
CA ASP A 164 1.94 17.45 -19.99
C ASP A 164 1.15 17.49 -21.32
N VAL A 165 1.88 17.59 -22.43
CA VAL A 165 1.30 17.67 -23.79
C VAL A 165 0.58 16.36 -24.14
N ASP A 166 1.06 15.24 -23.62
CA ASP A 166 0.45 13.93 -23.79
C ASP A 166 -0.44 13.59 -22.59
N ARG A 167 -1.74 13.86 -22.71
CA ARG A 167 -2.76 13.65 -21.68
C ARG A 167 -3.15 12.17 -21.45
N SER A 168 -2.33 11.23 -21.86
CA SER A 168 -2.61 9.82 -21.66
C SER A 168 -2.36 9.37 -20.20
N THR A 169 -3.23 8.55 -19.66
CA THR A 169 -3.00 7.91 -18.36
C THR A 169 -1.81 6.96 -18.48
N ARG A 170 -0.79 7.18 -17.68
CA ARG A 170 0.40 6.31 -17.64
C ARG A 170 0.15 5.15 -16.68
N VAL A 171 0.36 3.93 -17.16
CA VAL A 171 0.24 2.71 -16.36
C VAL A 171 1.62 2.09 -16.23
N ALA A 172 2.07 1.89 -15.00
CA ALA A 172 3.33 1.21 -14.71
C ALA A 172 3.08 -0.02 -13.84
N VAL A 173 3.84 -1.07 -14.09
CA VAL A 173 3.80 -2.31 -13.33
C VAL A 173 5.16 -2.53 -12.67
N PHE A 174 5.13 -2.80 -11.37
CA PHE A 174 6.30 -3.03 -10.55
C PHE A 174 6.20 -4.40 -9.88
N ALA A 175 7.34 -5.08 -9.71
CA ALA A 175 7.43 -6.30 -8.91
C ALA A 175 8.54 -6.15 -7.86
N GLY A 176 8.30 -6.68 -6.68
CA GLY A 176 9.24 -6.52 -5.58
C GLY A 176 8.91 -7.31 -4.35
N GLY A 177 9.54 -6.91 -3.25
CA GLY A 177 9.36 -7.48 -1.95
C GLY A 177 8.69 -6.52 -0.98
N ARG A 178 8.09 -7.10 0.05
CA ARG A 178 7.56 -6.34 1.18
C ARG A 178 7.94 -6.97 2.51
N LEU A 179 8.08 -6.13 3.51
CA LEU A 179 8.21 -6.49 4.91
C LEU A 179 6.93 -6.08 5.63
N ALA A 180 6.37 -6.98 6.42
CA ALA A 180 5.11 -6.77 7.13
C ALA A 180 5.30 -6.93 8.65
N SER A 181 4.29 -6.57 9.41
CA SER A 181 4.28 -6.64 10.88
C SER A 181 5.46 -5.91 11.54
N VAL A 182 6.18 -6.55 12.45
CA VAL A 182 7.32 -5.95 13.16
C VAL A 182 8.42 -5.46 12.21
N PRO A 183 8.94 -6.29 11.28
CA PRO A 183 9.92 -5.82 10.30
C PRO A 183 9.43 -4.62 9.48
N GLY A 184 8.19 -4.67 9.00
CA GLY A 184 7.59 -3.56 8.24
C GLY A 184 7.47 -2.27 9.05
N THR A 185 7.11 -2.38 10.34
CA THR A 185 7.06 -1.23 11.24
C THR A 185 8.44 -0.66 11.51
N VAL A 186 9.41 -1.49 11.83
CA VAL A 186 10.79 -1.04 12.11
C VAL A 186 11.39 -0.32 10.91
N VAL A 187 11.22 -0.85 9.71
CA VAL A 187 11.74 -0.21 8.49
C VAL A 187 10.91 1.00 8.09
N GLY A 188 9.58 0.89 8.12
CA GLY A 188 8.68 1.95 7.69
C GLY A 188 8.65 3.16 8.61
N VAL A 189 8.84 2.97 9.91
CA VAL A 189 8.89 4.06 10.90
C VAL A 189 10.34 4.43 11.23
N GLY A 190 11.18 3.44 11.49
CA GLY A 190 12.56 3.64 11.87
C GLY A 190 13.42 4.24 10.75
N GLY A 191 13.19 3.85 9.51
CA GLY A 191 13.90 4.38 8.35
C GLY A 191 13.74 5.89 8.20
N PRO A 192 12.53 6.43 8.04
CA PRO A 192 12.30 7.88 7.96
C PRO A 192 12.80 8.64 9.18
N VAL A 193 12.64 8.09 10.40
CA VAL A 193 13.16 8.71 11.63
C VAL A 193 14.70 8.78 11.63
N ALA A 194 15.37 7.72 11.20
CA ALA A 194 16.82 7.70 11.09
C ALA A 194 17.33 8.71 10.04
N VAL A 195 16.66 8.78 8.87
CA VAL A 195 16.98 9.77 7.83
C VAL A 195 16.77 11.20 8.33
N LEU A 196 15.67 11.47 9.02
CA LEU A 196 15.39 12.79 9.60
C LEU A 196 16.43 13.15 10.67
N ALA A 197 16.78 12.22 11.54
CA ALA A 197 17.79 12.43 12.55
C ALA A 197 19.18 12.72 11.92
N ALA A 198 19.58 11.93 10.92
CA ALA A 198 20.81 12.16 10.16
C ALA A 198 20.81 13.54 9.49
N PHE A 199 19.69 13.92 8.86
CA PHE A 199 19.51 15.24 8.24
C PHE A 199 19.65 16.38 9.27
N LEU A 200 18.99 16.25 10.43
CA LEU A 200 19.09 17.26 11.51
C LEU A 200 20.50 17.36 12.09
N ILE A 201 21.23 16.25 12.21
CA ILE A 201 22.62 16.24 12.65
C ILE A 201 23.50 16.98 11.65
N VAL A 202 23.40 16.62 10.35
CA VAL A 202 24.21 17.22 9.30
C VAL A 202 23.85 18.69 9.11
N CYS A 203 22.57 19.05 9.10
CA CYS A 203 22.16 20.45 8.96
C CYS A 203 22.37 21.27 10.25
N GLY A 204 22.26 20.64 11.42
CA GLY A 204 22.55 21.29 12.71
C GLY A 204 24.03 21.61 12.91
N SER A 205 24.94 20.92 12.20
CA SER A 205 26.38 21.24 12.17
C SER A 205 26.74 22.44 11.26
N GLY A 206 25.77 23.03 10.57
CA GLY A 206 25.96 24.23 9.73
C GLY A 206 26.31 23.96 8.27
N ASP A 207 26.52 22.70 7.88
CA ASP A 207 26.98 22.32 6.53
C ASP A 207 25.90 22.28 5.48
N CYS A 208 24.60 22.41 5.84
CA CYS A 208 23.49 22.29 4.86
C CYS A 208 23.15 23.58 4.11
N PHE A 209 23.60 24.72 4.58
CA PHE A 209 23.40 26.01 3.92
C PHE A 209 24.78 26.61 3.60
N GLY A 210 25.52 25.92 2.74
CA GLY A 210 26.77 26.46 2.22
C GLY A 210 26.51 27.81 1.51
N ASN A 211 27.22 28.80 1.96
CA ASN A 211 27.35 30.13 1.32
C ASN A 211 27.77 30.01 -0.14
#